data_5af7c69761e11133ae9d51255762c6e5
#
_entry.id   5af7c69761e11133ae9d51255762c6e5
#
_cell.length_a   1.000
_cell.length_b   1.000
_cell.length_c   1.000
_cell.angle_alpha   90.00
_cell.angle_beta   90.00
_cell.angle_gamma   90.00
#
_symmetry.space_group_name_H-M   'P 1'
#
loop_
_entity.id
_entity.type
_entity.pdbx_description
1 polymer ?
#
loop_
_entity_poly.entity_id
_entity_poly.type
_entity_poly.pdbx_seq_one_letter_code
_entity_poly.pdbx_strand_id
1 'polypeptide(L)'
;MAVRADEITSILKEQIEKFGAEATSTNVGTVVDAGDGIARIHGLSNVMASELVEFPSGVFGLALNLEEDNVGVMVLGDYSQIREGDEVHATGRVAEVPVGDALIGRVVDPIGRPLDGKGPINTDKTRPVERIAPDVSKRKSVDTPVQTGIKTIDAMTAIGRGQRQLIIGDRSTGKTAIAVDTIINQKGQDVTCIYVAIGQKAAKVAQLVGVLEEHGAMEHTIVVFASAAEAAALQFIAPYAGCAMGEEFMAQGKDALIIYDDLSKHAWAYRQVSLLLRRP
;
A
#
# COMPACT_ATOMS: atom_id res chain seq x y z
N MET A 1 47.79 31.00 32.36
CA MET A 1 46.48 31.18 33.03
C MET A 1 45.91 29.81 33.32
N ALA A 2 45.80 29.45 34.57
CA ALA A 2 45.21 28.17 34.96
C ALA A 2 43.67 28.33 34.93
N VAL A 3 43.02 27.59 34.09
CA VAL A 3 41.55 27.52 34.06
C VAL A 3 41.12 26.88 35.38
N ARG A 4 40.31 27.60 36.17
CA ARG A 4 39.86 27.11 37.48
C ARG A 4 38.92 25.89 37.27
N ALA A 5 39.12 24.88 38.09
CA ALA A 5 38.31 23.66 38.04
C ALA A 5 36.80 23.94 38.16
N ASP A 6 36.43 25.03 38.84
CA ASP A 6 35.04 25.48 38.99
C ASP A 6 34.40 25.98 37.70
N GLU A 7 35.19 26.60 36.80
CA GLU A 7 34.73 27.03 35.46
C GLU A 7 34.48 25.85 34.54
N ILE A 8 35.31 24.83 34.58
CA ILE A 8 35.13 23.61 33.80
C ILE A 8 33.89 22.84 34.29
N THR A 9 33.69 22.80 35.59
CA THR A 9 32.51 22.14 36.19
C THR A 9 31.23 22.87 35.88
N SER A 10 31.23 24.21 35.81
CA SER A 10 30.05 24.98 35.43
C SER A 10 29.71 24.84 33.95
N ILE A 11 30.72 24.82 33.07
CA ILE A 11 30.50 24.58 31.61
C ILE A 11 29.99 23.16 31.34
N LEU A 12 30.53 22.18 32.05
CA LEU A 12 30.06 20.79 31.94
C LEU A 12 28.62 20.63 32.47
N LYS A 13 28.29 21.29 33.59
CA LYS A 13 26.89 21.31 34.08
C LYS A 13 25.95 21.98 33.10
N GLU A 14 26.30 23.12 32.51
CA GLU A 14 25.49 23.81 31.52
C GLU A 14 25.34 23.01 30.22
N GLN A 15 26.36 22.27 29.80
CA GLN A 15 26.28 21.34 28.70
C GLN A 15 25.40 20.13 29.02
N ILE A 16 25.52 19.57 30.22
CA ILE A 16 24.66 18.44 30.66
C ILE A 16 23.19 18.88 30.82
N GLU A 17 22.93 20.07 31.32
CA GLU A 17 21.57 20.63 31.40
C GLU A 17 20.99 20.94 30.03
N LYS A 18 21.80 21.37 29.05
CA LYS A 18 21.40 21.48 27.65
C LYS A 18 21.17 20.13 26.94
N PHE A 19 21.85 19.09 27.37
CA PHE A 19 21.58 17.70 26.92
C PHE A 19 20.35 17.09 27.59
N GLY A 20 19.87 17.64 28.69
CA GLY A 20 18.66 17.21 29.39
C GLY A 20 17.35 17.84 28.88
N ALA A 21 17.41 18.76 27.92
CA ALA A 21 16.22 19.18 27.17
C ALA A 21 15.83 18.03 26.24
N GLU A 22 14.72 17.37 26.56
CA GLU A 22 14.02 16.31 25.87
C GLU A 22 14.68 15.91 24.55
N ALA A 23 15.58 14.93 24.60
CA ALA A 23 15.90 14.14 23.44
C ALA A 23 14.57 13.47 23.03
N THR A 24 13.79 14.09 22.17
CA THR A 24 12.91 13.37 21.28
C THR A 24 13.84 12.36 20.63
N SER A 25 13.75 11.12 21.07
CA SER A 25 14.46 9.99 20.47
C SER A 25 13.93 9.87 19.04
N THR A 26 14.43 10.71 18.14
CA THR A 26 14.25 10.52 16.72
C THR A 26 15.01 9.24 16.40
N ASN A 27 14.29 8.19 16.14
CA ASN A 27 14.84 6.91 15.73
C ASN A 27 15.40 7.13 14.32
N VAL A 28 16.71 7.41 14.27
CA VAL A 28 17.44 7.80 13.07
C VAL A 28 18.39 6.69 12.70
N GLY A 29 18.45 6.38 11.43
CA GLY A 29 19.39 5.42 10.86
C GLY A 29 20.17 6.00 9.71
N THR A 30 21.17 5.27 9.23
CA THR A 30 22.01 5.63 8.09
C THR A 30 21.94 4.54 7.05
N VAL A 31 21.78 4.90 5.78
CA VAL A 31 21.79 3.96 4.65
C VAL A 31 23.20 3.37 4.52
N VAL A 32 23.31 2.06 4.62
CA VAL A 32 24.56 1.31 4.43
C VAL A 32 24.70 0.83 3.00
N ASP A 33 23.58 0.46 2.37
CA ASP A 33 23.52 -0.07 1.01
C ASP A 33 22.15 0.25 0.41
N ALA A 34 22.13 0.67 -0.85
CA ALA A 34 20.88 0.94 -1.57
C ALA A 34 20.97 0.47 -3.02
N GLY A 35 19.99 -0.32 -3.45
CA GLY A 35 19.90 -0.81 -4.82
C GLY A 35 18.61 -1.57 -5.08
N ASP A 36 18.19 -1.60 -6.34
CA ASP A 36 17.02 -2.36 -6.81
C ASP A 36 15.70 -2.12 -6.04
N GLY A 37 15.56 -0.91 -5.45
CA GLY A 37 14.38 -0.55 -4.68
C GLY A 37 14.38 -1.04 -3.23
N ILE A 38 15.53 -1.53 -2.75
CA ILE A 38 15.76 -1.89 -1.34
C ILE A 38 16.86 -1.02 -0.78
N ALA A 39 16.74 -0.62 0.47
CA ALA A 39 17.79 0.01 1.25
C ALA A 39 18.06 -0.79 2.52
N ARG A 40 19.32 -0.91 2.90
CA ARG A 40 19.74 -1.42 4.21
C ARG A 40 20.15 -0.26 5.07
N ILE A 41 19.56 -0.17 6.23
CA ILE A 41 19.73 0.96 7.14
C ILE A 41 20.33 0.44 8.45
N HIS A 42 21.44 1.01 8.88
CA HIS A 42 22.01 0.78 10.20
C HIS A 42 21.41 1.78 11.19
N GLY A 43 21.16 1.38 12.39
CA GLY A 43 20.44 2.14 13.40
C GLY A 43 18.95 1.75 13.39
N LEU A 44 18.03 2.71 13.57
CA LEU A 44 16.59 2.45 13.63
C LEU A 44 16.21 1.34 14.63
N SER A 45 16.86 1.31 15.78
CA SER A 45 16.75 0.21 16.76
C SER A 45 15.34 0.01 17.34
N ASN A 46 14.47 1.01 17.23
CA ASN A 46 13.10 0.96 17.72
C ASN A 46 12.04 0.91 16.61
N VAL A 47 12.45 0.74 15.34
CA VAL A 47 11.51 0.66 14.22
C VAL A 47 10.65 -0.60 14.32
N MET A 48 9.38 -0.47 14.02
CA MET A 48 8.43 -1.59 13.98
C MET A 48 8.42 -2.26 12.61
N ALA A 49 8.04 -3.53 12.55
CA ALA A 49 7.77 -4.20 11.29
C ALA A 49 6.60 -3.50 10.58
N SER A 50 6.72 -3.30 9.26
CA SER A 50 5.77 -2.55 8.42
C SER A 50 5.64 -1.06 8.78
N GLU A 51 6.61 -0.50 9.51
CA GLU A 51 6.68 0.93 9.76
C GLU A 51 7.21 1.69 8.54
N LEU A 52 6.66 2.88 8.32
CA LEU A 52 7.18 3.81 7.32
C LEU A 52 8.42 4.51 7.84
N VAL A 53 9.44 4.58 7.00
CA VAL A 53 10.63 5.40 7.20
C VAL A 53 10.73 6.44 6.10
N GLU A 54 11.27 7.61 6.41
CA GLU A 54 11.38 8.74 5.49
C GLU A 54 12.84 8.97 5.14
N PHE A 55 13.12 9.02 3.83
CA PHE A 55 14.43 9.38 3.28
C PHE A 55 14.54 10.89 3.03
N PRO A 56 15.76 11.46 2.94
CA PRO A 56 15.97 12.90 2.73
C PRO A 56 15.29 13.46 1.47
N SER A 57 15.08 12.61 0.46
CA SER A 57 14.37 12.94 -0.77
C SER A 57 12.84 13.08 -0.60
N GLY A 58 12.29 12.85 0.60
CA GLY A 58 10.85 12.78 0.85
C GLY A 58 10.19 11.49 0.34
N VAL A 59 10.99 10.52 -0.10
CA VAL A 59 10.51 9.18 -0.46
C VAL A 59 10.34 8.36 0.81
N PHE A 60 9.24 7.61 0.87
CA PHE A 60 9.00 6.69 1.98
C PHE A 60 9.53 5.30 1.68
N GLY A 61 9.93 4.60 2.72
CA GLY A 61 10.26 3.19 2.69
C GLY A 61 9.44 2.41 3.71
N LEU A 62 9.32 1.11 3.50
CA LEU A 62 8.63 0.17 4.37
C LEU A 62 9.65 -0.73 5.05
N ALA A 63 9.75 -0.70 6.37
CA ALA A 63 10.62 -1.58 7.15
C ALA A 63 10.04 -3.00 7.17
N LEU A 64 10.73 -3.93 6.51
CA LEU A 64 10.25 -5.31 6.35
C LEU A 64 11.12 -6.34 7.05
N ASN A 65 12.43 -6.14 7.08
CA ASN A 65 13.37 -7.09 7.68
C ASN A 65 14.10 -6.41 8.83
N LEU A 66 13.83 -6.87 10.04
CA LEU A 66 14.44 -6.33 11.25
C LEU A 66 15.52 -7.32 11.70
N GLU A 67 16.78 -7.00 11.41
CA GLU A 67 17.95 -7.75 11.85
C GLU A 67 18.61 -7.04 13.05
N GLU A 68 19.54 -7.68 13.73
CA GLU A 68 20.17 -7.15 14.94
C GLU A 68 20.89 -5.83 14.69
N ASP A 69 21.60 -5.72 13.56
CA ASP A 69 22.41 -4.54 13.22
C ASP A 69 21.81 -3.69 12.09
N ASN A 70 20.86 -4.22 11.33
CA ASN A 70 20.36 -3.59 10.12
C ASN A 70 18.86 -3.75 9.97
N VAL A 71 18.26 -2.78 9.31
CA VAL A 71 16.86 -2.82 8.88
C VAL A 71 16.78 -2.87 7.36
N GLY A 72 16.19 -3.92 6.82
CA GLY A 72 15.88 -4.02 5.40
C GLY A 72 14.59 -3.26 5.07
N VAL A 73 14.72 -2.24 4.24
CA VAL A 73 13.65 -1.31 3.90
C VAL A 73 13.35 -1.41 2.41
N MET A 74 12.08 -1.59 2.07
CA MET A 74 11.58 -1.53 0.72
C MET A 74 11.18 -0.10 0.36
N VAL A 75 11.76 0.47 -0.69
CA VAL A 75 11.52 1.87 -1.09
C VAL A 75 10.21 2.00 -1.86
N LEU A 76 9.31 2.86 -1.42
CA LEU A 76 7.98 3.10 -2.02
C LEU A 76 7.98 4.27 -3.02
N GLY A 77 8.93 4.26 -3.94
CA GLY A 77 9.06 5.35 -4.93
C GLY A 77 10.35 5.29 -5.73
N ASP A 78 10.79 6.44 -6.20
CA ASP A 78 12.05 6.55 -6.94
C ASP A 78 13.24 6.43 -5.99
N TYR A 79 13.95 5.31 -6.11
CA TYR A 79 15.13 5.00 -5.31
C TYR A 79 16.45 5.54 -5.91
N SER A 80 16.41 6.14 -7.10
CA SER A 80 17.61 6.60 -7.80
C SER A 80 18.37 7.70 -7.07
N GLN A 81 17.69 8.40 -6.16
CA GLN A 81 18.26 9.50 -5.36
C GLN A 81 18.77 9.07 -3.99
N ILE A 82 18.53 7.82 -3.58
CA ILE A 82 18.98 7.30 -2.29
C ILE A 82 20.43 6.85 -2.41
N ARG A 83 21.26 7.29 -1.48
CA ARG A 83 22.71 7.01 -1.46
C ARG A 83 23.15 6.44 -0.13
N GLU A 84 24.26 5.72 -0.17
CA GLU A 84 24.97 5.32 1.06
C GLU A 84 25.36 6.57 1.87
N GLY A 85 25.13 6.50 3.17
CA GLY A 85 25.36 7.61 4.10
C GLY A 85 24.17 8.53 4.32
N ASP A 86 23.07 8.40 3.55
CA ASP A 86 21.86 9.18 3.76
C ASP A 86 21.23 8.88 5.13
N GLU A 87 20.75 9.93 5.78
CA GLU A 87 20.07 9.84 7.07
C GLU A 87 18.59 9.49 6.87
N VAL A 88 18.07 8.51 7.58
CA VAL A 88 16.70 8.02 7.46
C VAL A 88 15.99 8.12 8.80
N HIS A 89 14.77 8.64 8.79
CA HIS A 89 13.96 8.84 9.98
C HIS A 89 12.83 7.83 10.06
N ALA A 90 12.69 7.15 11.21
CA ALA A 90 11.50 6.38 11.51
C ALA A 90 10.34 7.32 11.81
N THR A 91 9.17 7.03 11.25
CA THR A 91 7.99 7.89 11.38
C THR A 91 7.12 7.55 12.58
N GLY A 92 7.33 6.41 13.22
CA GLY A 92 6.45 5.88 14.27
C GLY A 92 5.08 5.42 13.75
N ARG A 93 4.90 5.38 12.41
CA ARG A 93 3.62 5.05 11.78
C ARG A 93 3.77 3.80 10.93
N VAL A 94 2.88 2.83 11.14
CA VAL A 94 2.75 1.67 10.27
C VAL A 94 2.24 2.12 8.90
N ALA A 95 2.64 1.44 7.84
CA ALA A 95 2.17 1.76 6.49
C ALA A 95 0.64 1.74 6.42
N GLU A 96 0.08 2.86 6.00
CA GLU A 96 -1.36 3.09 5.90
C GLU A 96 -1.71 3.78 4.59
N VAL A 97 -2.95 3.60 4.16
CA VAL A 97 -3.50 4.25 2.97
C VAL A 97 -4.74 5.05 3.29
N PRO A 98 -4.99 6.15 2.56
CA PRO A 98 -6.25 6.87 2.67
C PRO A 98 -7.41 5.96 2.27
N VAL A 99 -8.55 6.11 2.96
CA VAL A 99 -9.74 5.30 2.74
C VAL A 99 -11.02 6.14 2.80
N GLY A 100 -12.13 5.58 2.35
CA GLY A 100 -13.45 6.18 2.45
C GLY A 100 -14.00 6.69 1.12
N ASP A 101 -15.17 7.34 1.20
CA ASP A 101 -15.95 7.74 0.02
C ASP A 101 -15.21 8.75 -0.90
N ALA A 102 -14.24 9.50 -0.35
CA ALA A 102 -13.41 10.44 -1.14
C ALA A 102 -12.56 9.79 -2.23
N LEU A 103 -12.38 8.46 -2.18
CA LEU A 103 -11.65 7.69 -3.18
C LEU A 103 -12.55 7.17 -4.31
N ILE A 104 -13.87 7.20 -4.16
CA ILE A 104 -14.80 6.74 -5.20
C ILE A 104 -14.65 7.65 -6.42
N GLY A 105 -14.54 7.04 -7.60
CA GLY A 105 -14.32 7.75 -8.87
C GLY A 105 -12.87 8.17 -9.11
N ARG A 106 -11.93 7.78 -8.24
CA ARG A 106 -10.53 8.17 -8.32
C ARG A 106 -9.64 7.03 -8.83
N VAL A 107 -8.54 7.41 -9.46
CA VAL A 107 -7.43 6.52 -9.79
C VAL A 107 -6.24 6.91 -8.92
N VAL A 108 -5.77 5.98 -8.11
CA VAL A 108 -4.71 6.20 -7.12
C VAL A 108 -3.59 5.18 -7.26
N ASP A 109 -2.42 5.52 -6.76
CA ASP A 109 -1.35 4.53 -6.57
C ASP A 109 -1.55 3.71 -5.28
N PRO A 110 -0.72 2.67 -5.04
CA PRO A 110 -0.84 1.82 -3.86
C PRO A 110 -0.60 2.50 -2.50
N ILE A 111 -0.08 3.71 -2.47
CA ILE A 111 0.07 4.52 -1.24
C ILE A 111 -0.97 5.66 -1.17
N GLY A 112 -1.93 5.66 -2.09
CA GLY A 112 -3.06 6.59 -2.09
C GLY A 112 -2.81 7.93 -2.78
N ARG A 113 -1.70 8.11 -3.52
CA ARG A 113 -1.48 9.33 -4.31
C ARG A 113 -2.38 9.34 -5.54
N PRO A 114 -3.05 10.45 -5.85
CA PRO A 114 -3.92 10.55 -7.03
C PRO A 114 -3.11 10.54 -8.33
N LEU A 115 -3.57 9.76 -9.31
CA LEU A 115 -2.97 9.63 -10.64
C LEU A 115 -3.88 10.18 -11.75
N ASP A 116 -5.10 10.60 -11.42
CA ASP A 116 -6.16 11.00 -12.34
C ASP A 116 -6.19 12.51 -12.67
N GLY A 117 -5.26 13.29 -12.12
CA GLY A 117 -5.24 14.74 -12.31
C GLY A 117 -6.39 15.52 -11.67
N LYS A 118 -7.26 14.86 -10.90
CA LYS A 118 -8.43 15.47 -10.24
C LYS A 118 -8.10 16.16 -8.90
N GLY A 119 -6.81 16.43 -8.64
CA GLY A 119 -6.35 17.07 -7.41
C GLY A 119 -6.23 16.12 -6.20
N PRO A 120 -5.84 16.64 -5.03
CA PRO A 120 -5.61 15.84 -3.83
C PRO A 120 -6.89 15.15 -3.34
N ILE A 121 -6.70 14.05 -2.61
CA ILE A 121 -7.79 13.31 -1.97
C ILE A 121 -7.98 13.88 -0.57
N ASN A 122 -9.12 14.49 -0.32
CA ASN A 122 -9.44 15.07 0.97
C ASN A 122 -10.14 14.04 1.85
N THR A 123 -9.35 13.32 2.64
CA THR A 123 -9.85 12.39 3.66
C THR A 123 -8.90 12.39 4.86
N ASP A 124 -9.46 12.41 6.06
CA ASP A 124 -8.71 12.27 7.31
C ASP A 124 -8.65 10.80 7.76
N LYS A 125 -9.31 9.89 7.01
CA LYS A 125 -9.36 8.47 7.34
C LYS A 125 -8.25 7.72 6.66
N THR A 126 -7.52 6.94 7.45
CA THR A 126 -6.47 6.01 6.98
C THR A 126 -6.71 4.62 7.53
N ARG A 127 -6.18 3.60 6.86
CA ARG A 127 -6.13 2.23 7.35
C ARG A 127 -4.76 1.60 7.11
N PRO A 128 -4.26 0.80 8.06
CA PRO A 128 -3.06 0.00 7.84
C PRO A 128 -3.23 -0.92 6.62
N VAL A 129 -2.20 -1.02 5.79
CA VAL A 129 -2.20 -1.88 4.60
C VAL A 129 -2.15 -3.36 4.95
N GLU A 130 -1.52 -3.71 6.07
CA GLU A 130 -1.53 -5.07 6.60
C GLU A 130 -2.36 -5.14 7.87
N ARG A 131 -3.40 -5.97 7.85
CA ARG A 131 -4.28 -6.23 8.97
C ARG A 131 -4.60 -7.71 9.08
N ILE A 132 -4.69 -8.20 10.30
CA ILE A 132 -5.13 -9.57 10.57
C ILE A 132 -6.60 -9.70 10.12
N ALA A 133 -6.85 -10.66 9.21
CA ALA A 133 -8.19 -10.94 8.72
C ALA A 133 -9.12 -11.41 9.85
N PRO A 134 -10.44 -11.09 9.78
CA PRO A 134 -11.40 -11.60 10.74
C PRO A 134 -11.38 -13.14 10.78
N ASP A 135 -11.40 -13.69 11.99
CA ASP A 135 -11.47 -15.12 12.23
C ASP A 135 -12.77 -15.73 11.69
N VAL A 136 -12.77 -17.03 11.43
CA VAL A 136 -13.93 -17.80 10.93
C VAL A 136 -15.18 -17.58 11.80
N SER A 137 -15.02 -17.49 13.11
CA SER A 137 -16.12 -17.25 14.06
C SER A 137 -16.79 -15.89 13.91
N LYS A 138 -16.10 -14.92 13.30
CA LYS A 138 -16.59 -13.55 13.11
C LYS A 138 -17.16 -13.30 11.71
N ARG A 139 -17.08 -14.27 10.82
CA ARG A 139 -17.56 -14.16 9.45
C ARG A 139 -19.02 -14.57 9.35
N LYS A 140 -19.82 -13.76 8.66
CA LYS A 140 -21.18 -14.13 8.28
C LYS A 140 -21.15 -15.23 7.20
N SER A 141 -22.11 -16.13 7.21
CA SER A 141 -22.31 -17.08 6.12
C SER A 141 -22.64 -16.34 4.82
N VAL A 142 -22.17 -16.89 3.71
CA VAL A 142 -22.46 -16.34 2.36
C VAL A 142 -23.90 -16.73 1.99
N ASP A 143 -24.78 -15.75 1.94
CA ASP A 143 -26.22 -15.92 1.71
C ASP A 143 -26.78 -15.03 0.59
N THR A 144 -25.99 -14.10 0.07
CA THR A 144 -26.41 -13.12 -0.93
C THR A 144 -25.54 -13.23 -2.17
N PRO A 145 -26.10 -13.41 -3.40
CA PRO A 145 -25.31 -13.51 -4.61
C PRO A 145 -24.79 -12.15 -5.07
N VAL A 146 -23.63 -12.17 -5.74
CA VAL A 146 -23.13 -11.07 -6.56
C VAL A 146 -23.75 -11.21 -7.94
N GLN A 147 -24.41 -10.18 -8.43
CA GLN A 147 -24.97 -10.15 -9.78
C GLN A 147 -23.90 -9.71 -10.77
N THR A 148 -23.27 -10.65 -11.45
CA THR A 148 -22.19 -10.34 -12.40
C THR A 148 -22.70 -9.80 -13.73
N GLY A 149 -23.97 -10.04 -14.06
CA GLY A 149 -24.58 -9.73 -15.35
C GLY A 149 -24.25 -10.75 -16.45
N ILE A 150 -23.44 -11.75 -16.13
CA ILE A 150 -23.02 -12.81 -17.06
C ILE A 150 -23.90 -14.04 -16.80
N LYS A 151 -24.82 -14.34 -17.72
CA LYS A 151 -25.85 -15.39 -17.57
C LYS A 151 -25.29 -16.73 -17.08
N THR A 152 -24.18 -17.17 -17.65
CA THR A 152 -23.57 -18.46 -17.29
C THR A 152 -23.04 -18.47 -15.86
N ILE A 153 -22.48 -17.38 -15.39
CA ILE A 153 -21.97 -17.26 -14.02
C ILE A 153 -23.15 -17.19 -13.06
N ASP A 154 -24.09 -16.27 -13.30
CA ASP A 154 -25.18 -16.01 -12.37
C ASP A 154 -26.15 -17.19 -12.25
N ALA A 155 -26.36 -17.97 -13.35
CA ALA A 155 -27.28 -19.09 -13.37
C ALA A 155 -26.65 -20.42 -12.94
N MET A 156 -25.37 -20.66 -13.20
CA MET A 156 -24.75 -21.98 -13.04
C MET A 156 -23.67 -22.04 -11.94
N THR A 157 -22.95 -20.94 -11.75
CA THR A 157 -21.81 -20.85 -10.82
C THR A 157 -21.85 -19.53 -10.04
N ALA A 158 -23.01 -19.22 -9.48
CA ALA A 158 -23.23 -17.99 -8.74
C ALA A 158 -22.13 -17.70 -7.70
N ILE A 159 -21.67 -16.46 -7.68
CA ILE A 159 -20.67 -15.97 -6.73
C ILE A 159 -21.39 -15.26 -5.59
N GLY A 160 -21.06 -15.58 -4.35
CA GLY A 160 -21.68 -14.94 -3.20
C GLY A 160 -20.88 -13.74 -2.68
N ARG A 161 -21.58 -12.77 -2.08
CA ARG A 161 -20.94 -11.64 -1.36
C ARG A 161 -20.17 -12.18 -0.15
N GLY A 162 -18.85 -11.94 -0.10
CA GLY A 162 -17.91 -12.52 0.86
C GLY A 162 -17.14 -13.73 0.34
N GLN A 163 -17.46 -14.21 -0.88
CA GLN A 163 -16.72 -15.29 -1.51
C GLN A 163 -15.42 -14.78 -2.13
N ARG A 164 -14.42 -15.65 -2.18
CA ARG A 164 -13.19 -15.47 -2.97
C ARG A 164 -13.27 -16.34 -4.20
N GLN A 165 -13.22 -15.72 -5.37
CA GLN A 165 -13.35 -16.40 -6.67
C GLN A 165 -12.08 -16.20 -7.48
N LEU A 166 -11.53 -17.27 -8.03
CA LEU A 166 -10.42 -17.24 -8.97
C LEU A 166 -10.95 -17.24 -10.41
N ILE A 167 -10.45 -16.31 -11.22
CA ILE A 167 -10.59 -16.31 -12.67
C ILE A 167 -9.26 -16.70 -13.27
N ILE A 168 -9.15 -17.92 -13.81
CA ILE A 168 -7.91 -18.46 -14.36
C ILE A 168 -8.04 -18.69 -15.86
N GLY A 169 -6.97 -18.43 -16.60
CA GLY A 169 -6.90 -18.66 -18.05
C GLY A 169 -5.65 -18.02 -18.67
N ASP A 170 -5.36 -18.37 -19.89
CA ASP A 170 -4.24 -17.81 -20.66
C ASP A 170 -4.40 -16.33 -21.00
N ARG A 171 -3.40 -15.73 -21.63
CA ARG A 171 -3.49 -14.34 -22.09
C ARG A 171 -4.63 -14.18 -23.09
N SER A 172 -5.33 -13.04 -23.01
CA SER A 172 -6.40 -12.65 -23.93
C SER A 172 -7.63 -13.60 -23.96
N THR A 173 -7.87 -14.35 -22.87
CA THR A 173 -9.05 -15.24 -22.75
C THR A 173 -10.27 -14.56 -22.13
N GLY A 174 -10.24 -13.24 -21.93
CA GLY A 174 -11.39 -12.48 -21.45
C GLY A 174 -11.46 -12.30 -19.93
N LYS A 175 -10.42 -12.67 -19.15
CA LYS A 175 -10.41 -12.50 -17.67
C LYS A 175 -10.75 -11.08 -17.21
N THR A 176 -10.07 -10.09 -17.80
CA THR A 176 -10.32 -8.67 -17.51
C THR A 176 -11.73 -8.24 -17.94
N ALA A 177 -12.27 -8.77 -19.06
CA ALA A 177 -13.61 -8.45 -19.51
C ALA A 177 -14.67 -8.92 -18.50
N ILE A 178 -14.55 -10.14 -17.98
CA ILE A 178 -15.44 -10.64 -16.92
C ILE A 178 -15.42 -9.71 -15.70
N ALA A 179 -14.23 -9.26 -15.30
CA ALA A 179 -14.07 -8.37 -14.16
C ALA A 179 -14.72 -7.00 -14.41
N VAL A 180 -14.49 -6.39 -15.58
CA VAL A 180 -15.06 -5.09 -15.96
C VAL A 180 -16.57 -5.16 -16.10
N ASP A 181 -17.11 -6.17 -16.77
CA ASP A 181 -18.54 -6.37 -16.91
C ASP A 181 -19.22 -6.56 -15.54
N THR A 182 -18.58 -7.28 -14.63
CA THR A 182 -19.07 -7.42 -13.26
C THR A 182 -19.11 -6.08 -12.52
N ILE A 183 -18.10 -5.22 -12.67
CA ILE A 183 -18.08 -3.87 -12.07
C ILE A 183 -19.21 -3.03 -12.64
N ILE A 184 -19.37 -3.00 -13.96
CA ILE A 184 -20.43 -2.24 -14.64
C ILE A 184 -21.81 -2.66 -14.12
N ASN A 185 -22.01 -3.96 -13.91
CA ASN A 185 -23.28 -4.50 -13.45
C ASN A 185 -23.56 -4.26 -11.95
N GLN A 186 -22.60 -3.75 -11.17
CA GLN A 186 -22.86 -3.35 -9.78
C GLN A 186 -23.58 -2.00 -9.68
N LYS A 187 -23.84 -1.30 -10.78
CA LYS A 187 -24.61 -0.06 -10.75
C LYS A 187 -25.99 -0.27 -10.10
N GLY A 188 -26.23 0.44 -9.01
CA GLY A 188 -27.47 0.31 -8.23
C GLY A 188 -27.56 -0.93 -7.33
N GLN A 189 -26.49 -1.71 -7.17
CA GLN A 189 -26.44 -2.89 -6.29
C GLN A 189 -25.90 -2.60 -4.89
N ASP A 190 -25.62 -1.35 -4.57
CA ASP A 190 -25.05 -0.91 -3.29
C ASP A 190 -23.73 -1.61 -2.93
N VAL A 191 -22.91 -1.84 -3.94
CA VAL A 191 -21.57 -2.46 -3.83
C VAL A 191 -20.51 -1.49 -4.31
N THR A 192 -19.53 -1.19 -3.46
CA THR A 192 -18.37 -0.42 -3.87
C THR A 192 -17.34 -1.34 -4.51
N CYS A 193 -16.88 -0.99 -5.71
CA CYS A 193 -15.88 -1.77 -6.45
C CYS A 193 -14.49 -1.19 -6.28
N ILE A 194 -13.49 -2.04 -6.08
CA ILE A 194 -12.08 -1.68 -6.06
C ILE A 194 -11.35 -2.50 -7.11
N TYR A 195 -10.87 -1.85 -8.16
CA TYR A 195 -10.07 -2.51 -9.19
C TYR A 195 -8.60 -2.26 -8.95
N VAL A 196 -7.85 -3.32 -8.64
CA VAL A 196 -6.42 -3.26 -8.37
C VAL A 196 -5.65 -3.76 -9.59
N ALA A 197 -5.10 -2.82 -10.35
CA ALA A 197 -4.26 -3.08 -11.53
C ALA A 197 -2.81 -3.27 -11.09
N ILE A 198 -2.30 -4.50 -11.12
CA ILE A 198 -0.97 -4.84 -10.63
C ILE A 198 -0.03 -5.08 -11.82
N GLY A 199 1.04 -4.27 -11.93
CA GLY A 199 2.03 -4.41 -12.98
C GLY A 199 1.45 -4.29 -14.40
N GLN A 200 0.39 -3.52 -14.57
CA GLN A 200 -0.24 -3.27 -15.86
C GLN A 200 0.43 -2.09 -16.59
N LYS A 201 0.28 -2.03 -17.90
CA LYS A 201 0.71 -0.85 -18.67
C LYS A 201 -0.29 0.29 -18.47
N ALA A 202 0.20 1.52 -18.30
CA ALA A 202 -0.65 2.70 -18.11
C ALA A 202 -1.73 2.87 -19.20
N ALA A 203 -1.37 2.65 -20.46
CA ALA A 203 -2.33 2.74 -21.57
C ALA A 203 -3.51 1.76 -21.43
N LYS A 204 -3.26 0.52 -20.92
CA LYS A 204 -4.32 -0.47 -20.70
C LYS A 204 -5.25 -0.04 -19.56
N VAL A 205 -4.69 0.52 -18.49
CA VAL A 205 -5.49 1.01 -17.35
C VAL A 205 -6.29 2.23 -17.75
N ALA A 206 -5.70 3.18 -18.50
CA ALA A 206 -6.43 4.33 -19.03
C ALA A 206 -7.60 3.91 -19.93
N GLN A 207 -7.43 2.92 -20.80
CA GLN A 207 -8.51 2.37 -21.61
C GLN A 207 -9.61 1.75 -20.74
N LEU A 208 -9.24 1.00 -19.70
CA LEU A 208 -10.19 0.40 -18.76
C LEU A 208 -10.99 1.48 -18.02
N VAL A 209 -10.32 2.50 -17.51
CA VAL A 209 -10.98 3.65 -16.83
C VAL A 209 -11.95 4.33 -17.79
N GLY A 210 -11.56 4.55 -19.06
CA GLY A 210 -12.44 5.12 -20.07
C GLY A 210 -13.71 4.28 -20.28
N VAL A 211 -13.62 2.95 -20.33
CA VAL A 211 -14.77 2.04 -20.42
C VAL A 211 -15.68 2.16 -19.19
N LEU A 212 -15.09 2.22 -17.98
CA LEU A 212 -15.86 2.39 -16.74
C LEU A 212 -16.58 3.74 -16.69
N GLU A 213 -15.93 4.81 -17.15
CA GLU A 213 -16.52 6.15 -17.26
C GLU A 213 -17.68 6.20 -18.25
N GLU A 214 -17.51 5.60 -19.44
CA GLU A 214 -18.54 5.52 -20.47
C GLU A 214 -19.82 4.87 -19.97
N HIS A 215 -19.70 3.85 -19.10
CA HIS A 215 -20.84 3.14 -18.50
C HIS A 215 -21.30 3.73 -17.16
N GLY A 216 -20.68 4.84 -16.69
CA GLY A 216 -20.99 5.45 -15.41
C GLY A 216 -20.58 4.59 -14.21
N ALA A 217 -19.71 3.60 -14.40
CA ALA A 217 -19.30 2.68 -13.35
C ALA A 217 -18.25 3.28 -12.40
N MET A 218 -17.58 4.37 -12.79
CA MET A 218 -16.67 5.10 -11.88
C MET A 218 -17.39 5.72 -10.68
N GLU A 219 -18.72 5.92 -10.75
CA GLU A 219 -19.51 6.44 -9.63
C GLU A 219 -19.53 5.53 -8.39
N HIS A 220 -19.16 4.25 -8.54
CA HIS A 220 -19.05 3.28 -7.46
C HIS A 220 -17.73 2.49 -7.48
N THR A 221 -16.70 3.00 -8.21
CA THR A 221 -15.42 2.28 -8.38
C THR A 221 -14.23 3.13 -7.96
N ILE A 222 -13.30 2.47 -7.29
CA ILE A 222 -11.95 2.98 -6.98
C ILE A 222 -10.96 2.17 -7.83
N VAL A 223 -10.00 2.83 -8.47
CA VAL A 223 -8.94 2.15 -9.23
C VAL A 223 -7.61 2.36 -8.52
N VAL A 224 -6.98 1.27 -8.10
CA VAL A 224 -5.62 1.26 -7.54
C VAL A 224 -4.67 0.77 -8.61
N PHE A 225 -3.71 1.58 -8.99
CA PHE A 225 -2.82 1.27 -10.10
C PHE A 225 -1.35 1.24 -9.69
N ALA A 226 -0.73 0.08 -9.80
CA ALA A 226 0.71 -0.13 -9.72
C ALA A 226 1.26 -0.42 -11.12
N SER A 227 2.00 0.53 -11.69
CA SER A 227 2.53 0.43 -13.04
C SER A 227 3.58 -0.68 -13.20
N ALA A 228 3.64 -1.28 -14.38
CA ALA A 228 4.72 -2.20 -14.73
C ALA A 228 6.10 -1.52 -14.83
N ALA A 229 6.14 -0.20 -14.96
CA ALA A 229 7.37 0.60 -15.03
C ALA A 229 7.88 1.04 -13.66
N GLU A 230 7.05 0.89 -12.62
CA GLU A 230 7.41 1.26 -11.25
C GLU A 230 8.13 0.13 -10.51
N ALA A 231 8.78 0.49 -9.41
CA ALA A 231 9.48 -0.46 -8.56
C ALA A 231 8.56 -1.62 -8.10
N ALA A 232 9.14 -2.81 -7.94
CA ALA A 232 8.42 -4.00 -7.46
C ALA A 232 7.71 -3.75 -6.13
N ALA A 233 8.21 -2.83 -5.33
CA ALA A 233 7.64 -2.39 -4.07
C ALA A 233 6.18 -1.97 -4.16
N LEU A 234 5.84 -1.11 -5.13
CA LEU A 234 4.46 -0.65 -5.33
C LEU A 234 3.55 -1.77 -5.83
N GLN A 235 4.08 -2.65 -6.69
CA GLN A 235 3.32 -3.83 -7.14
C GLN A 235 3.09 -4.83 -5.99
N PHE A 236 4.05 -4.93 -5.06
CA PHE A 236 3.95 -5.75 -3.85
C PHE A 236 2.83 -5.26 -2.92
N ILE A 237 2.77 -3.95 -2.64
CA ILE A 237 1.81 -3.38 -1.68
C ILE A 237 0.40 -3.20 -2.27
N ALA A 238 0.24 -3.15 -3.59
CA ALA A 238 -1.02 -2.83 -4.26
C ALA A 238 -2.23 -3.67 -3.81
N PRO A 239 -2.16 -5.02 -3.72
CA PRO A 239 -3.32 -5.80 -3.29
C PRO A 239 -3.70 -5.54 -1.83
N TYR A 240 -2.73 -5.27 -0.96
CA TYR A 240 -2.97 -4.93 0.45
C TYR A 240 -3.65 -3.57 0.57
N ALA A 241 -3.21 -2.57 -0.20
CA ALA A 241 -3.81 -1.25 -0.26
C ALA A 241 -5.27 -1.33 -0.74
N GLY A 242 -5.54 -2.03 -1.84
CA GLY A 242 -6.90 -2.23 -2.33
C GLY A 242 -7.78 -2.99 -1.33
N CYS A 243 -7.22 -3.96 -0.61
CA CYS A 243 -7.92 -4.66 0.46
C CYS A 243 -8.28 -3.71 1.61
N ALA A 244 -7.35 -2.90 2.08
CA ALA A 244 -7.58 -1.93 3.15
C ALA A 244 -8.67 -0.91 2.78
N MET A 245 -8.70 -0.46 1.52
CA MET A 245 -9.77 0.41 1.02
C MET A 245 -11.13 -0.29 1.05
N GLY A 246 -11.21 -1.57 0.65
CA GLY A 246 -12.45 -2.35 0.71
C GLY A 246 -12.91 -2.66 2.13
N GLU A 247 -11.97 -2.92 3.03
CA GLU A 247 -12.27 -3.17 4.45
C GLU A 247 -12.90 -1.94 5.16
N GLU A 248 -12.63 -0.73 4.69
CA GLU A 248 -13.30 0.46 5.23
C GLU A 248 -14.81 0.42 4.97
N PHE A 249 -15.22 0.07 3.74
CA PHE A 249 -16.64 -0.08 3.40
C PHE A 249 -17.28 -1.24 4.16
N MET A 250 -16.56 -2.36 4.29
CA MET A 250 -17.02 -3.50 5.10
C MET A 250 -17.22 -3.10 6.58
N ALA A 251 -16.33 -2.30 7.15
CA ALA A 251 -16.46 -1.81 8.53
C ALA A 251 -17.67 -0.87 8.73
N GLN A 252 -18.13 -0.22 7.65
CA GLN A 252 -19.35 0.58 7.63
C GLN A 252 -20.62 -0.26 7.40
N GLY A 253 -20.51 -1.59 7.28
CA GLY A 253 -21.62 -2.49 6.99
C GLY A 253 -22.06 -2.48 5.52
N LYS A 254 -21.23 -1.92 4.62
CA LYS A 254 -21.43 -1.95 3.16
C LYS A 254 -20.71 -3.15 2.54
N ASP A 255 -21.12 -3.53 1.35
CA ASP A 255 -20.43 -4.55 0.57
C ASP A 255 -19.36 -3.93 -0.34
N ALA A 256 -18.23 -4.64 -0.47
CA ALA A 256 -17.15 -4.26 -1.37
C ALA A 256 -16.75 -5.44 -2.28
N LEU A 257 -16.57 -5.15 -3.55
CA LEU A 257 -16.04 -6.09 -4.54
C LEU A 257 -14.61 -5.67 -4.89
N ILE A 258 -13.62 -6.51 -4.57
CA ILE A 258 -12.23 -6.23 -4.88
C ILE A 258 -11.77 -7.15 -6.00
N ILE A 259 -11.18 -6.59 -7.04
CA ILE A 259 -10.65 -7.31 -8.20
C ILE A 259 -9.14 -7.08 -8.27
N TYR A 260 -8.38 -8.17 -8.27
CA TYR A 260 -6.92 -8.13 -8.44
C TYR A 260 -6.54 -8.58 -9.86
N ASP A 261 -6.09 -7.68 -10.71
CA ASP A 261 -5.63 -7.98 -12.08
C ASP A 261 -4.14 -7.59 -12.25
N ASP A 262 -3.15 -8.48 -12.08
CA ASP A 262 -3.31 -9.88 -11.76
C ASP A 262 -2.37 -10.30 -10.61
N LEU A 263 -2.73 -11.34 -9.91
CA LEU A 263 -1.95 -11.88 -8.80
C LEU A 263 -0.67 -12.60 -9.25
N SER A 264 -0.52 -12.98 -10.52
CA SER A 264 0.74 -13.54 -11.03
C SER A 264 1.85 -12.51 -10.97
N LYS A 265 1.56 -11.27 -11.36
CA LYS A 265 2.53 -10.17 -11.28
C LYS A 265 2.82 -9.78 -9.84
N HIS A 266 1.80 -9.81 -8.98
CA HIS A 266 2.02 -9.64 -7.56
C HIS A 266 2.99 -10.71 -7.01
N ALA A 267 2.80 -11.97 -7.35
CA ALA A 267 3.70 -13.05 -6.93
C ALA A 267 5.14 -12.85 -7.41
N TRP A 268 5.34 -12.30 -8.61
CA TRP A 268 6.66 -11.96 -9.13
C TRP A 268 7.30 -10.81 -8.33
N ALA A 269 6.54 -9.77 -8.05
CA ALA A 269 7.00 -8.66 -7.24
C ALA A 269 7.32 -9.12 -5.80
N TYR A 270 6.47 -9.95 -5.20
CA TYR A 270 6.69 -10.54 -3.89
C TYR A 270 7.99 -11.35 -3.83
N ARG A 271 8.21 -12.21 -4.84
CA ARG A 271 9.44 -12.98 -4.95
C ARG A 271 10.67 -12.09 -5.08
N GLN A 272 10.60 -11.05 -5.92
CA GLN A 272 11.70 -10.10 -6.12
C GLN A 272 12.06 -9.40 -4.81
N VAL A 273 11.09 -8.84 -4.10
CA VAL A 273 11.30 -8.19 -2.81
C VAL A 273 11.87 -9.16 -1.77
N SER A 274 11.35 -10.39 -1.70
CA SER A 274 11.83 -11.40 -0.76
C SER A 274 13.28 -11.80 -1.03
N LEU A 275 13.66 -11.97 -2.31
CA LEU A 275 15.04 -12.32 -2.69
C LEU A 275 16.01 -11.18 -2.36
N LEU A 276 15.65 -9.93 -2.65
CA LEU A 276 16.48 -8.77 -2.38
C LEU A 276 16.69 -8.56 -0.88
N LEU A 277 15.64 -8.78 -0.07
CA LEU A 277 15.71 -8.75 1.39
C LEU A 277 16.31 -10.02 2.01
N ARG A 278 16.69 -11.02 1.20
CA ARG A 278 17.19 -12.33 1.64
C ARG A 278 16.24 -13.04 2.63
N ARG A 279 14.95 -12.81 2.49
CA ARG A 279 13.93 -13.52 3.28
C ARG A 279 13.74 -14.93 2.73
N PRO A 280 13.55 -15.93 3.59
CA PRO A 280 13.29 -17.30 3.16
C PRO A 280 11.94 -17.43 2.45
#